data_65947cc51c66040c8eec29015f83b602
#
_entry.id   65947cc51c66040c8eec29015f83b602
#
_cell.length_a   1.000
_cell.length_b   1.000
_cell.length_c   1.000
_cell.angle_alpha   90.00
_cell.angle_beta   90.00
_cell.angle_gamma   90.00
#
_symmetry.space_group_name_H-M   'P 1'
#
loop_
_entity.id
_entity.type
_entity.pdbx_description
1 polymer ?
#
loop_
_entity_poly.entity_id
_entity_poly.type
_entity_poly.pdbx_seq_one_letter_code
_entity_poly.pdbx_strand_id
1 'polypeptide(L)'
;SFDDAKRLAIQIFNYKKNQVLLKENFFDNSHEVIFRSFSDLIHLLGKKPNFVRGKKIENILNKIKKRKLRKETLGGCVIKMVNHTVILTKEG
;
A
#
# COMPACT_ATOMS: atom_id res chain seq x y z
N SER A 1 -5.83 -14.28 -0.01
CA SER A 1 -5.43 -15.48 -0.73
C SER A 1 -4.55 -15.13 -1.92
N PHE A 2 -3.91 -16.14 -2.48
CA PHE A 2 -3.06 -15.96 -3.65
C PHE A 2 -3.87 -15.43 -4.86
N ASP A 3 -5.07 -15.96 -5.04
CA ASP A 3 -5.93 -15.51 -6.13
C ASP A 3 -6.37 -14.06 -5.97
N ASP A 4 -6.64 -13.64 -4.74
CA ASP A 4 -7.00 -12.26 -4.47
C ASP A 4 -5.85 -11.31 -4.74
N ALA A 5 -4.63 -11.68 -4.35
CA ALA A 5 -3.45 -10.87 -4.63
C ALA A 5 -3.24 -10.71 -6.12
N LYS A 6 -3.39 -11.78 -6.89
CA LYS A 6 -3.26 -11.75 -8.34
C LYS A 6 -4.32 -10.86 -8.97
N ARG A 7 -5.57 -10.99 -8.53
CA ARG A 7 -6.69 -10.20 -9.05
C ARG A 7 -6.51 -8.72 -8.75
N LEU A 8 -5.96 -8.37 -7.57
CA LEU A 8 -5.75 -6.99 -7.17
C LEU A 8 -4.44 -6.41 -7.67
N ALA A 9 -3.66 -7.19 -8.44
CA ALA A 9 -2.37 -6.75 -8.96
C ALA A 9 -1.37 -6.39 -7.86
N ILE A 10 -1.40 -7.18 -6.79
CA ILE A 10 -0.47 -7.05 -5.66
C ILE A 10 0.65 -8.06 -5.87
N GLN A 11 1.88 -7.62 -5.77
CA GLN A 11 3.04 -8.48 -5.80
C GLN A 11 3.75 -8.43 -4.46
N ILE A 12 3.91 -9.60 -3.85
CA ILE A 12 4.72 -9.73 -2.64
C ILE A 12 6.13 -10.03 -3.12
N PHE A 13 7.00 -9.03 -3.01
CA PHE A 13 8.36 -9.12 -3.50
C PHE A 13 9.31 -9.21 -2.34
N ASN A 14 10.15 -10.27 -2.34
CA ASN A 14 11.15 -10.45 -1.30
C ASN A 14 10.52 -10.41 0.10
N TYR A 15 9.64 -11.37 0.39
CA TYR A 15 8.89 -11.39 1.64
C TYR A 15 9.78 -11.37 2.88
N LYS A 16 11.05 -11.79 2.77
CA LYS A 16 12.00 -11.70 3.88
C LYS A 16 12.29 -10.26 4.30
N LYS A 17 12.12 -9.33 3.37
CA LYS A 17 12.26 -7.89 3.63
C LYS A 17 10.92 -7.21 3.83
N ASN A 18 9.83 -7.98 3.89
CA ASN A 18 8.48 -7.45 4.08
C ASN A 18 8.17 -6.33 3.09
N GLN A 19 8.31 -6.63 1.82
CA GLN A 19 8.11 -5.66 0.75
C GLN A 19 6.96 -6.09 -0.15
N VAL A 20 6.08 -5.14 -0.46
CA VAL A 20 4.92 -5.36 -1.34
C VAL A 20 4.95 -4.32 -2.45
N LEU A 21 4.70 -4.76 -3.68
CA LEU A 21 4.59 -3.87 -4.83
C LEU A 21 3.13 -3.80 -5.26
N LEU A 22 2.62 -2.57 -5.38
CA LEU A 22 1.30 -2.30 -5.92
C LEU A 22 1.49 -1.73 -7.32
N LYS A 23 1.21 -2.55 -8.33
CA LYS A 23 1.33 -2.14 -9.72
C LYS A 23 0.25 -1.14 -10.09
N GLU A 24 0.43 -0.45 -11.20
CA GLU A 24 -0.49 0.58 -11.65
C GLU A 24 -1.94 0.09 -11.71
N ASN A 25 -2.15 -1.12 -12.23
CA ASN A 25 -3.50 -1.68 -12.37
C ASN A 25 -4.18 -2.02 -11.05
N PHE A 26 -3.46 -2.05 -9.92
CA PHE A 26 -4.10 -2.12 -8.60
C PHE A 26 -5.06 -0.94 -8.43
N PHE A 27 -4.68 0.23 -8.92
CA PHE A 27 -5.45 1.46 -8.74
C PHE A 27 -6.61 1.61 -9.73
N ASP A 28 -6.81 0.60 -10.59
CA ASP A 28 -7.99 0.52 -11.46
C ASP A 28 -9.21 -0.08 -10.74
N ASN A 29 -9.01 -0.61 -9.54
CA ASN A 29 -10.10 -1.14 -8.72
C ASN A 29 -10.96 0.02 -8.18
N SER A 30 -12.13 -0.32 -7.63
CA SER A 30 -12.98 0.69 -7.01
C SER A 30 -12.26 1.33 -5.82
N HIS A 31 -12.66 2.56 -5.50
CA HIS A 31 -12.06 3.27 -4.36
C HIS A 31 -12.19 2.48 -3.07
N GLU A 32 -13.33 1.85 -2.84
CA GLU A 32 -13.54 1.05 -1.64
C GLU A 32 -12.56 -0.12 -1.55
N VAL A 33 -12.35 -0.82 -2.65
CA VAL A 33 -11.40 -1.94 -2.71
C VAL A 33 -9.98 -1.44 -2.47
N ILE A 34 -9.59 -0.36 -3.14
CA ILE A 34 -8.26 0.24 -2.97
C ILE A 34 -8.03 0.64 -1.53
N PHE A 35 -8.99 1.36 -0.95
CA PHE A 35 -8.89 1.85 0.43
C PHE A 35 -8.72 0.70 1.42
N ARG A 36 -9.61 -0.28 1.32
CA ARG A 36 -9.61 -1.42 2.24
C ARG A 36 -8.33 -2.24 2.10
N SER A 37 -7.94 -2.56 0.87
CA SER A 37 -6.75 -3.36 0.61
C SER A 37 -5.49 -2.65 1.06
N PHE A 38 -5.39 -1.35 0.78
CA PHE A 38 -4.23 -0.55 1.17
C PHE A 38 -4.11 -0.48 2.69
N SER A 39 -5.22 -0.22 3.38
CA SER A 39 -5.26 -0.18 4.84
C SER A 39 -4.83 -1.51 5.46
N ASP A 40 -5.36 -2.61 4.92
CA ASP A 40 -5.03 -3.96 5.40
C ASP A 40 -3.55 -4.28 5.19
N LEU A 41 -2.99 -3.92 4.04
CA LEU A 41 -1.59 -4.16 3.75
C LEU A 41 -0.67 -3.39 4.68
N ILE A 42 -0.98 -2.13 4.94
CA ILE A 42 -0.21 -1.33 5.88
C ILE A 42 -0.26 -1.93 7.27
N HIS A 43 -1.44 -2.35 7.71
CA HIS A 43 -1.58 -2.96 9.03
C HIS A 43 -0.79 -4.27 9.12
N LEU A 44 -0.88 -5.09 8.07
CA LEU A 44 -0.19 -6.37 8.02
C LEU A 44 1.32 -6.20 8.04
N LEU A 45 1.86 -5.29 7.22
CA LEU A 45 3.29 -5.05 7.12
C LEU A 45 3.86 -4.32 8.33
N GLY A 46 3.17 -3.29 8.77
CA GLY A 46 3.66 -2.42 9.84
C GLY A 46 3.65 -3.06 11.20
N LYS A 47 2.77 -4.04 11.40
CA LYS A 47 2.65 -4.79 12.66
C LYS A 47 2.41 -3.90 13.88
N LYS A 48 1.71 -2.77 13.67
CA LYS A 48 1.29 -1.92 14.79
C LYS A 48 -0.01 -2.46 15.38
N PRO A 49 -0.27 -2.21 16.67
CA PRO A 49 -1.47 -2.77 17.31
C PRO A 49 -2.79 -2.25 16.74
N ASN A 50 -2.82 -1.00 16.30
CA ASN A 50 -4.03 -0.38 15.79
C ASN A 50 -3.93 -0.09 14.30
N PHE A 51 -5.08 -0.14 13.61
CA PHE A 51 -5.15 0.29 12.22
C PHE A 51 -4.92 1.80 12.11
N VAL A 52 -4.36 2.22 10.99
CA VAL A 52 -4.19 3.63 10.68
C VAL A 52 -5.57 4.26 10.44
N ARG A 53 -5.74 5.50 10.89
CA ARG A 53 -7.00 6.22 10.67
C ARG A 53 -7.29 6.37 9.19
N GLY A 54 -8.58 6.21 8.83
CA GLY A 54 -9.01 6.29 7.44
C GLY A 54 -8.63 7.58 6.75
N LYS A 55 -8.66 8.70 7.47
CA LYS A 55 -8.28 10.00 6.92
C LYS A 55 -6.82 10.02 6.45
N LYS A 56 -5.93 9.38 7.18
CA LYS A 56 -4.52 9.30 6.80
C LYS A 56 -4.32 8.42 5.58
N ILE A 57 -5.08 7.33 5.49
CA ILE A 57 -5.07 6.46 4.31
C ILE A 57 -5.54 7.25 3.10
N GLU A 58 -6.66 7.98 3.23
CA GLU A 58 -7.20 8.79 2.14
C GLU A 58 -6.21 9.83 1.65
N ASN A 59 -5.48 10.47 2.58
CA ASN A 59 -4.49 11.48 2.22
C ASN A 59 -3.37 10.87 1.37
N ILE A 60 -2.89 9.69 1.75
CA ILE A 60 -1.83 8.99 0.99
C ILE A 60 -2.36 8.58 -0.39
N LEU A 61 -3.55 8.00 -0.44
CA LEU A 61 -4.15 7.58 -1.71
C LEU A 61 -4.37 8.77 -2.66
N ASN A 62 -4.75 9.91 -2.11
CA ASN A 62 -4.91 11.13 -2.89
C ASN A 62 -3.57 11.61 -3.48
N LYS A 63 -2.51 11.56 -2.69
CA LYS A 63 -1.17 11.90 -3.17
C LYS A 63 -0.70 10.97 -4.27
N ILE A 64 -1.00 9.68 -4.14
CA ILE A 64 -0.68 8.70 -5.18
C ILE A 64 -1.43 9.04 -6.47
N LYS A 65 -2.72 9.32 -6.36
CA LYS A 65 -3.55 9.68 -7.52
C LYS A 65 -3.02 10.92 -8.23
N LYS A 66 -2.58 11.91 -7.47
CA LYS A 66 -2.04 13.15 -8.00
C LYS A 66 -0.56 13.06 -8.38
N ARG A 67 0.05 11.90 -8.21
CA ARG A 67 1.45 11.64 -8.48
C ARG A 67 2.38 12.58 -7.71
N LYS A 68 1.98 12.90 -6.48
CA LYS A 68 2.75 13.78 -5.59
C LYS A 68 3.41 13.03 -4.43
N LEU A 69 3.18 11.73 -4.34
CA LEU A 69 3.81 10.92 -3.30
C LEU A 69 5.27 10.71 -3.65
N ARG A 70 6.16 11.04 -2.73
CA ARG A 70 7.58 10.72 -2.86
C ARG A 70 7.92 9.57 -1.93
N LYS A 71 8.01 9.85 -0.64
CA LYS A 71 8.31 8.86 0.37
C LYS A 71 7.67 9.33 1.67
N GLU A 72 6.83 8.51 2.26
CA GLU A 72 6.20 8.83 3.54
C GLU A 72 6.15 7.59 4.41
N THR A 73 6.07 7.79 5.71
CA THR A 73 5.90 6.70 6.66
C THR A 73 4.48 6.77 7.22
N LEU A 74 3.86 5.61 7.36
CA LEU A 74 2.51 5.51 7.87
C LEU A 74 2.29 4.11 8.45
N GLY A 75 1.84 4.04 9.70
CA GLY A 75 1.47 2.76 10.32
C GLY A 75 2.59 1.74 10.39
N GLY A 76 3.84 2.19 10.51
CA GLY A 76 5.00 1.29 10.57
C GLY A 76 5.49 0.87 9.20
N CYS A 77 4.98 1.48 8.14
CA CYS A 77 5.42 1.22 6.77
C CYS A 77 6.08 2.44 6.16
N VAL A 78 7.00 2.19 5.25
CA VAL A 78 7.53 3.22 4.35
C VAL A 78 6.80 3.04 3.02
N ILE A 79 6.21 4.12 2.53
CA ILE A 79 5.43 4.14 1.30
C ILE A 79 6.13 5.05 0.31
N LYS A 80 6.51 4.51 -0.84
CA LYS A 80 7.14 5.33 -1.87
C LYS A 80 6.61 4.93 -3.24
N MET A 81 6.74 5.84 -4.17
CA MET A 81 6.29 5.63 -5.54
C MET A 81 7.50 5.72 -6.47
N VAL A 82 7.66 4.69 -7.30
CA VAL A 82 8.71 4.65 -8.32
C VAL A 82 8.02 4.40 -9.65
N ASN A 83 8.07 5.39 -10.52
CA ASN A 83 7.28 5.41 -11.74
C ASN A 83 5.79 5.27 -11.38
N HIS A 84 5.13 4.22 -11.81
CA HIS A 84 3.71 3.98 -11.53
C HIS A 84 3.47 2.86 -10.52
N THR A 85 4.52 2.46 -9.82
CA THR A 85 4.45 1.38 -8.82
C THR A 85 4.58 1.98 -7.43
N VAL A 86 3.67 1.61 -6.55
CA VAL A 86 3.74 1.98 -5.14
C VAL A 86 4.40 0.84 -4.39
N ILE A 87 5.42 1.16 -3.61
CA ILE A 87 6.19 0.18 -2.86
C ILE A 87 5.93 0.38 -1.39
N LEU A 88 5.46 -0.67 -0.74
CA LEU A 88 5.24 -0.70 0.71
C LEU A 88 6.33 -1.56 1.33
N THR A 89 7.03 -1.02 2.31
CA THR A 89 8.09 -1.73 3.02
C THR A 89 7.92 -1.50 4.50
N LYS A 90 8.19 -2.52 5.32
CA LYS A 90 8.17 -2.34 6.76
C LYS A 90 9.28 -1.38 7.18
N GLU A 91 8.93 -0.43 8.05
CA GLU A 91 9.88 0.53 8.63
C GLU A 91 10.84 -0.16 9.57
N GLY A 92 12.07 0.29 9.56
CA GLY A 92 13.09 -0.26 10.44
C GLY A 92 14.01 -1.21 9.77
#